data_71a2390ad5b9ddb650ff49e43e3501c8
#
_entry.id   71a2390ad5b9ddb650ff49e43e3501c8
#
_cell.length_a   1.000
_cell.length_b   1.000
_cell.length_c   1.000
_cell.angle_alpha   90.00
_cell.angle_beta   90.00
_cell.angle_gamma   90.00
#
_symmetry.space_group_name_H-M   'P 1'
#
loop_
_entity.id
_entity.type
_entity.pdbx_description
1 polymer ?
#
loop_
_entity_poly.entity_id
_entity_poly.type
_entity_poly.pdbx_seq_one_letter_code
_entity_poly.pdbx_strand_id
1 'polypeptide(L)'
;MILPSCSIASGNSIVLPESESQRLIASNLSMTTESFFKAYMSTDIEQRRLAEMYVIGVMDSSEGESWCGFDIASPDAIQEQVYIGLKRTLERSPTKRASTAIKSQLKELLPCKAKQ
;
A
#
# COMPACT_ATOMS: atom_id res chain seq x y z
N MET A 1 40.96 5.29 -8.12
CA MET A 1 40.34 5.20 -7.59
C MET A 1 39.30 4.90 -7.39
N ILE A 2 38.97 4.57 -7.43
CA ILE A 2 38.03 4.24 -7.12
C ILE A 2 37.23 4.16 -6.54
N LEU A 3 36.80 4.02 -6.57
CA LEU A 3 35.94 3.87 -6.05
C LEU A 3 35.38 3.49 -5.34
N PRO A 4 35.45 3.30 -5.40
CA PRO A 4 35.04 2.67 -4.42
C PRO A 4 33.89 2.84 -3.88
N SER A 5 33.72 3.52 -3.84
CA SER A 5 32.63 3.83 -3.31
C SER A 5 31.77 2.85 -3.03
N CYS A 6 31.58 2.27 -3.73
CA CYS A 6 30.67 1.37 -3.57
C CYS A 6 30.94 0.50 -2.53
N SER A 7 31.96 0.18 -2.49
CA SER A 7 32.26 -0.77 -1.61
C SER A 7 31.93 -0.40 -0.29
N ILE A 8 31.93 0.70 -0.08
CA ILE A 8 31.64 1.07 1.08
C ILE A 8 30.55 0.49 1.65
N ALA A 9 29.59 0.52 1.03
CA ALA A 9 28.44 0.00 1.54
C ALA A 9 28.63 -1.36 2.06
N SER A 10 29.49 -2.08 1.51
CA SER A 10 29.58 -3.44 1.91
C SER A 10 30.07 -3.59 3.31
N GLY A 11 30.91 -2.75 3.74
CA GLY A 11 31.49 -2.93 5.02
C GLY A 11 30.52 -2.86 6.13
N ASN A 12 29.52 -2.07 6.01
CA ASN A 12 28.60 -1.93 7.07
C ASN A 12 27.28 -2.33 6.69
N SER A 13 27.23 -3.27 5.86
CA SER A 13 26.01 -3.55 5.21
C SER A 13 24.94 -4.02 6.11
N ILE A 14 23.78 -3.71 5.76
CA ILE A 14 22.58 -4.24 6.33
C ILE A 14 22.44 -5.65 5.87
N VAL A 15 22.11 -6.52 6.80
CA VAL A 15 21.87 -7.91 6.45
C VAL A 15 20.41 -8.06 6.07
N LEU A 16 20.18 -8.37 4.81
CA LEU A 16 18.82 -8.56 4.33
C LEU A 16 18.47 -10.03 4.29
N PRO A 17 17.19 -10.35 4.31
CA PRO A 17 16.77 -11.75 4.20
C PRO A 17 17.30 -12.34 2.91
N GLU A 18 17.82 -13.53 2.96
CA GLU A 18 18.42 -14.15 1.78
C GLU A 18 17.45 -15.00 1.01
N SER A 19 16.45 -15.53 1.67
CA SER A 19 15.49 -16.37 0.99
C SER A 19 14.56 -15.52 0.16
N GLU A 20 14.47 -15.81 -1.12
CA GLU A 20 13.60 -15.06 -2.00
C GLU A 20 12.15 -15.21 -1.63
N SER A 21 11.79 -16.33 -1.06
CA SER A 21 10.40 -16.53 -0.68
C SER A 21 9.99 -15.67 0.50
N GLN A 22 10.95 -15.06 1.18
CA GLN A 22 10.66 -14.19 2.30
C GLN A 22 10.67 -12.73 1.93
N ARG A 23 10.95 -12.43 0.67
CA ARG A 23 10.98 -11.04 0.26
C ARG A 23 9.71 -10.68 -0.46
N LEU A 24 9.21 -9.49 -0.16
CA LEU A 24 8.11 -8.96 -0.91
C LEU A 24 8.60 -8.16 -2.09
N ILE A 25 9.77 -7.55 -1.95
CA ILE A 25 10.35 -6.82 -3.06
C ILE A 25 11.08 -7.79 -3.95
N ALA A 26 10.62 -7.91 -5.16
CA ALA A 26 11.18 -8.85 -6.13
C ALA A 26 11.20 -8.14 -7.48
N SER A 27 11.05 -8.88 -8.54
CA SER A 27 11.06 -8.27 -9.87
C SER A 27 9.81 -7.42 -10.11
N ASN A 28 8.72 -7.75 -9.44
CA ASN A 28 7.48 -7.01 -9.61
C ASN A 28 7.32 -6.05 -8.45
N LEU A 29 7.49 -4.78 -8.69
CA LEU A 29 7.53 -3.79 -7.63
C LEU A 29 6.23 -3.03 -7.46
N SER A 30 5.21 -3.36 -8.21
CA SER A 30 3.93 -2.70 -8.05
C SER A 30 2.88 -3.73 -7.67
N MET A 31 1.90 -3.29 -6.93
CA MET A 31 0.85 -4.17 -6.45
C MET A 31 -0.42 -3.89 -7.23
N THR A 32 -0.94 -4.88 -7.95
CA THR A 32 -2.19 -4.71 -8.68
C THR A 32 -3.35 -4.85 -7.73
N THR A 33 -4.47 -4.29 -8.11
CA THR A 33 -5.70 -4.41 -7.34
C THR A 33 -6.07 -5.88 -7.15
N GLU A 34 -5.92 -6.68 -8.19
CA GLU A 34 -6.28 -8.09 -8.10
C GLU A 34 -5.42 -8.83 -7.07
N SER A 35 -4.11 -8.66 -7.13
CA SER A 35 -3.21 -9.32 -6.19
C SER A 35 -3.46 -8.84 -4.77
N PHE A 36 -3.68 -7.54 -4.62
CA PHE A 36 -3.88 -6.98 -3.30
C PHE A 36 -5.20 -7.44 -2.71
N PHE A 37 -6.24 -7.50 -3.53
CA PHE A 37 -7.56 -7.91 -3.04
C PHE A 37 -7.51 -9.32 -2.47
N LYS A 38 -6.77 -10.21 -3.11
CA LYS A 38 -6.64 -11.58 -2.62
C LYS A 38 -6.02 -11.58 -1.22
N ALA A 39 -5.00 -10.78 -1.00
CA ALA A 39 -4.35 -10.72 0.31
C ALA A 39 -5.27 -10.07 1.34
N TYR A 40 -5.94 -9.02 0.93
CA TYR A 40 -6.81 -8.25 1.82
C TYR A 40 -7.97 -9.12 2.32
N MET A 41 -8.47 -10.02 1.47
CA MET A 41 -9.59 -10.87 1.81
C MET A 41 -9.18 -12.29 2.21
N SER A 42 -7.90 -12.51 2.43
CA SER A 42 -7.40 -13.83 2.76
C SER A 42 -7.87 -14.29 4.13
N THR A 43 -8.08 -15.59 4.29
CA THR A 43 -8.35 -16.15 5.59
C THR A 43 -7.06 -16.33 6.40
N ASP A 44 -5.90 -16.23 5.74
CA ASP A 44 -4.61 -16.30 6.41
C ASP A 44 -4.37 -14.95 7.07
N ILE A 45 -4.30 -14.93 8.39
CA ILE A 45 -4.17 -13.69 9.14
C ILE A 45 -2.90 -12.93 8.81
N GLU A 46 -1.84 -13.63 8.48
CA GLU A 46 -0.60 -12.93 8.14
C GLU A 46 -0.70 -12.21 6.80
N GLN A 47 -1.38 -12.84 5.84
CA GLN A 47 -1.60 -12.19 4.56
C GLN A 47 -2.46 -10.94 4.74
N ARG A 48 -3.50 -11.03 5.57
CA ARG A 48 -4.34 -9.86 5.81
C ARG A 48 -3.58 -8.75 6.51
N ARG A 49 -2.71 -9.10 7.45
CA ARG A 49 -1.94 -8.08 8.16
C ARG A 49 -0.99 -7.35 7.23
N LEU A 50 -0.36 -8.10 6.32
CA LEU A 50 0.51 -7.46 5.34
C LEU A 50 -0.29 -6.50 4.45
N ALA A 51 -1.50 -6.94 4.07
CA ALA A 51 -2.35 -6.10 3.25
C ALA A 51 -2.78 -4.84 4.01
N GLU A 52 -3.10 -4.99 5.29
CA GLU A 52 -3.51 -3.84 6.09
C GLU A 52 -2.35 -2.87 6.29
N MET A 53 -1.14 -3.38 6.46
CA MET A 53 0.02 -2.49 6.54
C MET A 53 0.22 -1.71 5.25
N TYR A 54 -0.08 -2.34 4.11
CA TYR A 54 -0.02 -1.63 2.84
C TYR A 54 -1.05 -0.50 2.81
N VAL A 55 -2.25 -0.76 3.30
CA VAL A 55 -3.28 0.28 3.37
C VAL A 55 -2.81 1.43 4.24
N ILE A 56 -2.23 1.11 5.40
CA ILE A 56 -1.73 2.14 6.29
C ILE A 56 -0.66 2.97 5.60
N GLY A 57 0.24 2.32 4.86
CA GLY A 57 1.27 3.04 4.13
C GLY A 57 0.70 3.96 3.07
N VAL A 58 -0.31 3.48 2.34
CA VAL A 58 -0.96 4.31 1.33
C VAL A 58 -1.64 5.50 2.00
N MET A 59 -2.32 5.28 3.11
CA MET A 59 -2.99 6.36 3.83
C MET A 59 -1.99 7.36 4.38
N ASP A 60 -0.94 6.85 5.00
CA ASP A 60 0.05 7.70 5.62
C ASP A 60 0.76 8.58 4.60
N SER A 61 1.01 8.06 3.42
CA SER A 61 1.74 8.81 2.41
C SER A 61 0.87 9.75 1.59
N SER A 62 -0.46 9.66 1.73
CA SER A 62 -1.34 10.45 0.87
C SER A 62 -2.29 11.38 1.63
N GLU A 63 -2.32 11.29 2.95
CA GLU A 63 -3.18 12.17 3.73
C GLU A 63 -2.72 13.61 3.56
N GLY A 64 -3.67 14.50 3.41
CA GLY A 64 -3.35 15.90 3.18
C GLY A 64 -3.27 16.26 1.71
N GLU A 65 -3.09 15.27 0.85
CA GLU A 65 -3.02 15.50 -0.58
C GLU A 65 -4.21 14.89 -1.31
N SER A 66 -4.35 13.58 -1.18
CA SER A 66 -5.44 12.89 -1.86
C SER A 66 -6.70 12.84 -1.02
N TRP A 67 -6.54 12.73 0.27
CA TRP A 67 -7.66 12.64 1.21
C TRP A 67 -7.24 13.33 2.49
N CYS A 68 -8.19 13.65 3.36
CA CYS A 68 -7.90 14.38 4.57
C CYS A 68 -8.75 13.87 5.72
N GLY A 69 -8.17 13.81 6.93
CA GLY A 69 -8.97 13.51 8.09
C GLY A 69 -8.57 12.31 8.91
N PHE A 70 -7.27 12.16 9.21
CA PHE A 70 -6.84 11.09 10.10
C PHE A 70 -7.60 11.13 11.42
N ASP A 71 -7.89 12.33 11.89
CA ASP A 71 -8.48 12.49 13.20
C ASP A 71 -9.96 12.12 13.26
N ILE A 72 -10.61 12.02 12.11
CA ILE A 72 -12.02 11.65 12.08
C ILE A 72 -12.28 10.31 11.42
N ALA A 73 -11.22 9.67 10.92
CA ALA A 73 -11.38 8.40 10.24
C ALA A 73 -11.54 7.29 11.27
N SER A 74 -12.56 6.47 11.11
CA SER A 74 -12.72 5.33 12.00
C SER A 74 -12.17 4.08 11.31
N PRO A 75 -11.49 3.21 12.05
CA PRO A 75 -10.90 2.01 11.44
C PRO A 75 -11.93 1.16 10.69
N ASP A 76 -13.11 0.99 11.26
CA ASP A 76 -14.12 0.17 10.61
C ASP A 76 -14.59 0.79 9.31
N ALA A 77 -14.79 2.09 9.31
CA ALA A 77 -15.21 2.78 8.08
C ALA A 77 -14.13 2.70 7.02
N ILE A 78 -12.86 2.83 7.43
CA ILE A 78 -11.75 2.74 6.49
C ILE A 78 -11.72 1.33 5.87
N GLN A 79 -11.83 0.30 6.69
CA GLN A 79 -11.78 -1.06 6.17
C GLN A 79 -12.90 -1.31 5.17
N GLU A 80 -14.09 -0.85 5.50
CA GLU A 80 -15.23 -1.04 4.62
C GLU A 80 -15.05 -0.28 3.31
N GLN A 81 -14.59 0.96 3.39
CA GLN A 81 -14.43 1.77 2.20
C GLN A 81 -13.30 1.26 1.31
N VAL A 82 -12.23 0.77 1.92
CA VAL A 82 -11.15 0.17 1.15
C VAL A 82 -11.68 -1.04 0.39
N TYR A 83 -12.47 -1.88 1.05
CA TYR A 83 -13.07 -3.03 0.39
C TYR A 83 -13.92 -2.58 -0.81
N ILE A 84 -14.76 -1.57 -0.61
CA ILE A 84 -15.63 -1.09 -1.67
C ILE A 84 -14.82 -0.58 -2.86
N GLY A 85 -13.79 0.20 -2.58
CA GLY A 85 -12.96 0.74 -3.63
C GLY A 85 -12.20 -0.32 -4.40
N LEU A 86 -11.67 -1.31 -3.69
CA LEU A 86 -10.96 -2.40 -4.32
C LEU A 86 -11.91 -3.23 -5.18
N LYS A 87 -13.09 -3.53 -4.64
CA LYS A 87 -14.07 -4.35 -5.37
C LYS A 87 -14.51 -3.66 -6.66
N ARG A 88 -14.78 -2.36 -6.56
CA ARG A 88 -15.19 -1.59 -7.72
C ARG A 88 -14.10 -1.58 -8.79
N THR A 89 -12.86 -1.36 -8.36
CA THR A 89 -11.74 -1.31 -9.29
C THR A 89 -11.46 -2.68 -9.89
N LEU A 90 -11.61 -3.72 -9.08
CA LEU A 90 -11.38 -5.08 -9.55
C LEU A 90 -12.30 -5.42 -10.71
N GLU A 91 -13.54 -4.97 -10.66
CA GLU A 91 -14.51 -5.26 -11.70
C GLU A 91 -14.22 -4.52 -13.01
N ARG A 92 -13.56 -3.37 -12.90
CA ARG A 92 -13.31 -2.56 -14.09
C ARG A 92 -11.89 -2.67 -14.61
N SER A 93 -10.93 -2.69 -13.72
CA SER A 93 -9.52 -2.65 -14.09
C SER A 93 -8.70 -3.43 -13.07
N PRO A 94 -8.74 -4.75 -13.10
CA PRO A 94 -8.07 -5.54 -12.07
C PRO A 94 -6.56 -5.33 -12.02
N THR A 95 -5.96 -4.89 -13.12
CA THR A 95 -4.51 -4.64 -13.13
C THR A 95 -4.14 -3.24 -12.68
N LYS A 96 -5.12 -2.42 -12.34
CA LYS A 96 -4.82 -1.08 -11.86
C LYS A 96 -4.08 -1.17 -10.52
N ARG A 97 -3.20 -0.22 -10.28
CA ARG A 97 -2.42 -0.23 -9.05
C ARG A 97 -3.33 -0.12 -7.83
N ALA A 98 -3.09 -0.97 -6.83
CA ALA A 98 -3.93 -1.00 -5.65
C ALA A 98 -3.93 0.35 -4.92
N SER A 99 -2.77 1.01 -4.83
CA SER A 99 -2.71 2.29 -4.13
C SER A 99 -3.60 3.33 -4.78
N THR A 100 -3.71 3.29 -6.11
CA THR A 100 -4.59 4.24 -6.81
C THR A 100 -6.05 3.99 -6.46
N ALA A 101 -6.44 2.71 -6.41
CA ALA A 101 -7.81 2.37 -6.05
C ALA A 101 -8.13 2.80 -4.62
N ILE A 102 -7.21 2.56 -3.71
CA ILE A 102 -7.41 2.92 -2.31
C ILE A 102 -7.51 4.44 -2.14
N LYS A 103 -6.58 5.17 -2.75
CA LYS A 103 -6.60 6.64 -2.61
C LYS A 103 -7.86 7.24 -3.20
N SER A 104 -8.30 6.70 -4.32
CA SER A 104 -9.50 7.21 -4.97
C SER A 104 -10.71 7.05 -4.05
N GLN A 105 -10.81 5.91 -3.39
CA GLN A 105 -11.95 5.67 -2.50
C GLN A 105 -11.87 6.51 -1.23
N LEU A 106 -10.67 6.67 -0.70
CA LEU A 106 -10.51 7.52 0.48
C LEU A 106 -10.85 8.97 0.16
N LYS A 107 -10.56 9.39 -1.05
CA LYS A 107 -10.89 10.74 -1.47
C LYS A 107 -12.41 10.94 -1.49
N GLU A 108 -13.16 9.92 -1.88
CA GLU A 108 -14.61 10.02 -1.86
C GLU A 108 -15.14 10.08 -0.43
N LEU A 109 -14.56 9.30 0.45
CA LEU A 109 -15.02 9.25 1.83
C LEU A 109 -14.61 10.48 2.61
N LEU A 110 -13.37 10.91 2.46
CA LEU A 110 -12.80 12.00 3.25
C LEU A 110 -12.07 12.98 2.35
N PRO A 111 -12.80 13.73 1.54
CA PRO A 111 -12.15 14.67 0.62
C PRO A 111 -11.49 15.81 1.38
N CYS A 112 -10.37 16.27 0.85
CA CYS A 112 -9.72 17.44 1.39
C CYS A 112 -10.52 18.66 0.99
N LYS A 113 -10.80 19.53 1.94
CA LYS A 113 -11.58 20.72 1.65
C LYS A 113 -10.71 21.72 0.92
N ALA A 114 -11.35 22.45 0.06
CA ALA A 114 -10.65 23.49 -0.66
C ALA A 114 -10.18 24.54 0.33
N LYS A 115 -9.02 25.09 0.07
CA LYS A 115 -8.53 26.14 0.92
C LYS A 115 -9.33 27.41 0.70
N GLN A 116 -9.52 28.12 1.78
CA GLN A 116 -10.28 29.35 1.72
C GLN A 116 -9.38 30.53 1.49
#